data_73561b96bdb72ff4ca968dd4d4503d90
#
_entry.id   73561b96bdb72ff4ca968dd4d4503d90
#
_cell.length_a   1.000
_cell.length_b   1.000
_cell.length_c   1.000
_cell.angle_alpha   90.00
_cell.angle_beta   90.00
_cell.angle_gamma   90.00
#
_symmetry.space_group_name_H-M   'P 1'
#
loop_
_entity.id
_entity.type
_entity.pdbx_description
1 polymer ?
#
loop_
_entity_poly.entity_id
_entity_poly.type
_entity_poly.pdbx_seq_one_letter_code
_entity_poly.pdbx_strand_id
1 'polypeptide(L)'
;MRSVVLATYEGERYIGAQLDSIVSQLSREDEVIVSDDASLDDTVKLVTARNDPRIRVLVNRDRLGYVKNFGRAIASARGEDIFFADQDDVWLPDKVSAASSALLRKGCVASDAVVVDKDLRELHASYFALRRASSFTLPAVFLKPCFVGATLACRKSYLNTLLPFPSGVPHDFWITLNAVWDQNLEVIMAPLILYRRHPTSASVSATDLKRPLRTIFCERLAIAKHLLCRRATRWRKRRC
;
A
#
# COMPACT_ATOMS: atom_id res chain seq x y z
N MET A 1 -15.34 -11.72 -2.36
CA MET A 1 -15.40 -10.27 -2.60
C MET A 1 -14.09 -9.65 -2.18
N ARG A 2 -13.49 -8.81 -3.05
CA ARG A 2 -12.27 -8.06 -2.83
C ARG A 2 -12.59 -6.58 -2.75
N SER A 3 -11.81 -5.83 -1.99
CA SER A 3 -11.85 -4.36 -1.98
C SER A 3 -10.48 -3.83 -2.38
N VAL A 4 -10.45 -2.95 -3.38
CA VAL A 4 -9.27 -2.14 -3.69
C VAL A 4 -9.40 -0.83 -2.95
N VAL A 5 -8.41 -0.48 -2.12
CA VAL A 5 -8.32 0.81 -1.45
C VAL A 5 -7.32 1.67 -2.22
N LEU A 6 -7.83 2.72 -2.84
CA LEU A 6 -7.09 3.64 -3.69
C LEU A 6 -7.07 5.01 -3.02
N ALA A 7 -5.89 5.44 -2.56
CA ALA A 7 -5.73 6.77 -1.98
C ALA A 7 -5.40 7.79 -3.07
N THR A 8 -6.09 8.95 -3.04
CA THR A 8 -5.89 10.02 -4.01
C THR A 8 -5.67 11.37 -3.34
N TYR A 9 -4.86 12.21 -3.96
CA TYR A 9 -4.69 13.63 -3.69
C TYR A 9 -4.06 14.30 -4.90
N GLU A 10 -4.78 15.22 -5.58
CA GLU A 10 -4.34 15.92 -6.79
C GLU A 10 -3.75 14.96 -7.85
N GLY A 11 -4.55 13.93 -8.21
CA GLY A 11 -4.15 12.83 -9.05
C GLY A 11 -4.75 12.85 -10.46
N GLU A 12 -5.37 13.95 -10.91
CA GLU A 12 -6.11 14.04 -12.16
C GLU A 12 -5.34 13.50 -13.37
N ARG A 13 -4.01 13.70 -13.37
CA ARG A 13 -3.14 13.29 -14.48
C ARG A 13 -3.05 11.78 -14.67
N TYR A 14 -3.13 10.99 -13.59
CA TYR A 14 -2.78 9.57 -13.61
C TYR A 14 -3.93 8.65 -13.25
N ILE A 15 -4.93 9.16 -12.49
CA ILE A 15 -6.01 8.36 -11.92
C ILE A 15 -6.79 7.55 -12.97
N GLY A 16 -6.89 8.07 -14.19
CA GLY A 16 -7.57 7.40 -15.29
C GLY A 16 -6.95 6.05 -15.63
N ALA A 17 -5.66 6.04 -15.93
CA ALA A 17 -4.93 4.83 -16.29
C ALA A 17 -4.88 3.81 -15.15
N GLN A 18 -4.73 4.30 -13.91
CA GLN A 18 -4.72 3.44 -12.73
C GLN A 18 -6.08 2.74 -12.56
N LEU A 19 -7.19 3.47 -12.63
CA LEU A 19 -8.53 2.88 -12.52
C LEU A 19 -8.81 1.86 -13.63
N ASP A 20 -8.39 2.13 -14.87
CA ASP A 20 -8.55 1.18 -15.99
C ASP A 20 -7.82 -0.13 -15.70
N SER A 21 -6.58 -0.05 -15.23
CA SER A 21 -5.77 -1.22 -14.89
C SER A 21 -6.33 -2.03 -13.72
N ILE A 22 -7.00 -1.39 -12.77
CA ILE A 22 -7.65 -2.04 -11.63
C ILE A 22 -8.96 -2.71 -12.07
N VAL A 23 -9.87 -1.94 -12.67
CA VAL A 23 -11.23 -2.35 -12.97
C VAL A 23 -11.26 -3.51 -13.96
N SER A 24 -10.30 -3.58 -14.90
CA SER A 24 -10.17 -4.67 -15.88
C SER A 24 -9.91 -6.05 -15.22
N GLN A 25 -9.42 -6.10 -13.99
CA GLN A 25 -9.09 -7.33 -13.26
C GLN A 25 -10.14 -7.71 -12.20
N LEU A 26 -11.13 -6.86 -11.96
CA LEU A 26 -12.14 -7.05 -10.92
C LEU A 26 -13.43 -7.68 -11.46
N SER A 27 -14.02 -8.56 -10.65
CA SER A 27 -15.36 -9.08 -10.89
C SER A 27 -16.45 -8.05 -10.54
N ARG A 28 -17.72 -8.38 -10.88
CA ARG A 28 -18.85 -7.51 -10.55
C ARG A 28 -19.13 -7.38 -9.05
N GLU A 29 -18.68 -8.34 -8.26
CA GLU A 29 -18.86 -8.38 -6.81
C GLU A 29 -17.74 -7.64 -6.04
N ASP A 30 -16.66 -7.29 -6.72
CA ASP A 30 -15.54 -6.57 -6.12
C ASP A 30 -15.82 -5.06 -6.07
N GLU A 31 -15.12 -4.33 -5.21
CA GLU A 31 -15.26 -2.88 -5.10
C GLU A 31 -13.92 -2.15 -5.18
N VAL A 32 -13.95 -0.92 -5.66
CA VAL A 32 -12.86 0.05 -5.57
C VAL A 32 -13.32 1.20 -4.67
N ILE A 33 -12.59 1.43 -3.58
CA ILE A 33 -12.82 2.56 -2.68
C ILE A 33 -11.77 3.60 -2.97
N VAL A 34 -12.16 4.64 -3.69
CA VAL A 34 -11.32 5.81 -3.91
C VAL A 34 -11.48 6.75 -2.73
N SER A 35 -10.45 6.84 -1.89
CA SER A 35 -10.42 7.76 -0.75
C SER A 35 -9.61 8.99 -1.11
N ASP A 36 -10.32 10.08 -1.38
CA ASP A 36 -9.73 11.34 -1.81
C ASP A 36 -9.42 12.25 -0.61
N ASP A 37 -8.19 12.74 -0.56
CA ASP A 37 -7.66 13.51 0.57
C ASP A 37 -7.84 15.02 0.38
N ALA A 38 -9.06 15.45 -0.01
CA ALA A 38 -9.44 16.83 -0.28
C ALA A 38 -8.71 17.42 -1.51
N SER A 39 -8.74 16.72 -2.66
CA SER A 39 -8.23 17.23 -3.93
C SER A 39 -8.98 18.46 -4.39
N LEU A 40 -8.26 19.43 -4.96
CA LEU A 40 -8.79 20.66 -5.55
C LEU A 40 -8.81 20.62 -7.09
N ASP A 41 -8.14 19.64 -7.69
CA ASP A 41 -8.12 19.37 -9.12
C ASP A 41 -9.32 18.53 -9.59
N ASP A 42 -9.34 18.11 -10.83
CA ASP A 42 -10.44 17.31 -11.40
C ASP A 42 -10.43 15.82 -10.99
N THR A 43 -9.59 15.40 -10.01
CA THR A 43 -9.48 13.99 -9.57
C THR A 43 -10.83 13.35 -9.26
N VAL A 44 -11.60 13.95 -8.34
CA VAL A 44 -12.90 13.41 -7.92
C VAL A 44 -13.91 13.39 -9.08
N LYS A 45 -13.91 14.42 -9.90
CA LYS A 45 -14.78 14.53 -11.08
C LYS A 45 -14.47 13.42 -12.09
N LEU A 46 -13.18 13.18 -12.40
CA LEU A 46 -12.75 12.12 -13.32
C LEU A 46 -13.13 10.72 -12.82
N VAL A 47 -12.99 10.47 -11.53
CA VAL A 47 -13.39 9.20 -10.91
C VAL A 47 -14.90 9.01 -11.00
N THR A 48 -15.67 10.03 -10.63
CA THR A 48 -17.15 9.96 -10.61
C THR A 48 -17.72 9.81 -12.03
N ALA A 49 -17.13 10.46 -13.02
CA ALA A 49 -17.54 10.40 -14.43
C ALA A 49 -17.41 8.99 -15.03
N ARG A 50 -16.66 8.08 -14.41
CA ARG A 50 -16.56 6.68 -14.85
C ARG A 50 -17.88 5.91 -14.76
N ASN A 51 -18.76 6.31 -13.85
CA ASN A 51 -20.08 5.70 -13.65
C ASN A 51 -20.02 4.16 -13.54
N ASP A 52 -18.95 3.62 -12.94
CA ASP A 52 -18.78 2.19 -12.69
C ASP A 52 -19.38 1.86 -11.30
N PRO A 53 -20.37 0.96 -11.19
CA PRO A 53 -21.04 0.65 -9.93
C PRO A 53 -20.12 0.03 -8.88
N ARG A 54 -18.95 -0.47 -9.28
CA ARG A 54 -17.93 -1.01 -8.37
C ARG A 54 -17.12 0.09 -7.68
N ILE A 55 -17.11 1.31 -8.23
CA ILE A 55 -16.32 2.42 -7.71
C ILE A 55 -17.15 3.23 -6.72
N ARG A 56 -16.61 3.40 -5.53
CA ARG A 56 -17.18 4.21 -4.45
C ARG A 56 -16.17 5.27 -4.00
N VAL A 57 -16.58 6.53 -4.05
CA VAL A 57 -15.71 7.66 -3.72
C VAL A 57 -16.00 8.13 -2.29
N LEU A 58 -14.94 8.33 -1.52
CA LEU A 58 -14.95 8.91 -0.18
C LEU A 58 -14.11 10.18 -0.20
N VAL A 59 -14.73 11.35 -0.21
CA VAL A 59 -14.00 12.62 -0.16
C VAL A 59 -13.79 13.03 1.29
N ASN A 60 -12.56 13.39 1.67
CA ASN A 60 -12.25 13.98 2.96
C ASN A 60 -12.62 15.46 2.94
N ARG A 61 -13.12 15.97 4.06
CA ARG A 61 -13.37 17.41 4.22
C ARG A 61 -12.07 18.21 4.28
N ASP A 62 -11.08 17.66 4.98
CA ASP A 62 -9.77 18.25 5.20
C ASP A 62 -8.70 17.21 4.87
N ARG A 63 -7.49 17.65 4.53
CA ARG A 63 -6.36 16.78 4.21
C ARG A 63 -5.90 16.02 5.45
N LEU A 64 -6.04 14.70 5.43
CA LEU A 64 -5.68 13.80 6.53
C LEU A 64 -4.23 13.28 6.44
N GLY A 65 -3.66 13.29 5.25
CA GLY A 65 -2.43 12.60 4.89
C GLY A 65 -2.65 11.12 4.57
N TYR A 66 -1.79 10.58 3.71
CA TYR A 66 -1.97 9.25 3.09
C TYR A 66 -2.21 8.12 4.09
N VAL A 67 -1.53 8.11 5.26
CA VAL A 67 -1.67 7.05 6.28
C VAL A 67 -3.09 6.96 6.82
N LYS A 68 -3.67 8.11 7.21
CA LYS A 68 -5.05 8.18 7.72
C LYS A 68 -6.06 7.97 6.59
N ASN A 69 -5.75 8.44 5.38
CA ASN A 69 -6.59 8.27 4.21
C ASN A 69 -6.74 6.78 3.85
N PHE A 70 -5.65 6.01 3.83
CA PHE A 70 -5.71 4.55 3.70
C PHE A 70 -6.48 3.89 4.86
N GLY A 71 -6.24 4.33 6.11
CA GLY A 71 -6.98 3.81 7.26
C GLY A 71 -8.50 3.98 7.13
N ARG A 72 -8.95 5.14 6.62
CA ARG A 72 -10.37 5.41 6.33
C ARG A 72 -10.91 4.49 5.23
N ALA A 73 -10.16 4.32 4.14
CA ALA A 73 -10.54 3.44 3.04
C ALA A 73 -10.69 1.99 3.52
N ILE A 74 -9.73 1.48 4.29
CA ILE A 74 -9.76 0.12 4.86
C ILE A 74 -10.98 -0.06 5.78
N ALA A 75 -11.27 0.91 6.63
CA ALA A 75 -12.43 0.84 7.52
C ALA A 75 -13.76 0.78 6.76
N SER A 76 -13.83 1.41 5.59
CA SER A 76 -14.99 1.44 4.70
C SER A 76 -15.10 0.22 3.78
N ALA A 77 -14.04 -0.58 3.65
CA ALA A 77 -13.99 -1.74 2.77
C ALA A 77 -14.93 -2.86 3.26
N ARG A 78 -15.58 -3.54 2.31
CA ARG A 78 -16.51 -4.65 2.57
C ARG A 78 -15.88 -6.01 2.30
N GLY A 79 -14.91 -6.06 1.37
CA GLY A 79 -14.23 -7.29 0.98
C GLY A 79 -13.34 -7.85 2.08
N GLU A 80 -13.11 -9.16 2.01
CA GLU A 80 -12.21 -9.87 2.91
C GLU A 80 -10.74 -9.69 2.54
N ASP A 81 -10.47 -9.54 1.24
CA ASP A 81 -9.14 -9.26 0.70
C ASP A 81 -9.06 -7.78 0.31
N ILE A 82 -8.10 -7.09 0.91
CA ILE A 82 -7.84 -5.67 0.68
C ILE A 82 -6.59 -5.52 -0.17
N PHE A 83 -6.73 -4.91 -1.33
CA PHE A 83 -5.65 -4.56 -2.24
C PHE A 83 -5.35 -3.08 -2.12
N PHE A 84 -4.08 -2.72 -2.01
CA PHE A 84 -3.66 -1.33 -1.95
C PHE A 84 -3.30 -0.80 -3.33
N ALA A 85 -3.64 0.45 -3.58
CA ALA A 85 -3.30 1.15 -4.82
C ALA A 85 -2.99 2.62 -4.53
N ASP A 86 -1.96 3.14 -5.20
CA ASP A 86 -1.67 4.57 -5.28
C ASP A 86 -2.21 5.11 -6.62
N GLN A 87 -2.53 6.38 -6.70
CA GLN A 87 -3.23 7.00 -7.84
C GLN A 87 -2.44 7.05 -9.13
N ASP A 88 -1.12 6.95 -9.06
CA ASP A 88 -0.16 7.25 -10.10
C ASP A 88 0.53 6.02 -10.71
N ASP A 89 0.22 4.82 -10.19
CA ASP A 89 0.75 3.55 -10.69
C ASP A 89 -0.12 2.95 -11.81
N VAL A 90 0.26 1.77 -12.31
CA VAL A 90 -0.55 0.95 -13.20
C VAL A 90 -0.39 -0.53 -12.78
N TRP A 91 -1.50 -1.23 -12.60
CA TRP A 91 -1.46 -2.66 -12.31
C TRP A 91 -1.14 -3.47 -13.57
N LEU A 92 -0.20 -4.39 -13.45
CA LEU A 92 0.04 -5.38 -14.49
C LEU A 92 -1.05 -6.46 -14.48
N PRO A 93 -1.29 -7.13 -15.60
CA PRO A 93 -2.14 -8.31 -15.63
C PRO A 93 -1.75 -9.28 -14.51
N ASP A 94 -2.66 -10.12 -14.05
CA ASP A 94 -2.42 -11.11 -13.00
C ASP A 94 -2.18 -10.58 -11.57
N LYS A 95 -2.16 -9.26 -11.33
CA LYS A 95 -1.97 -8.76 -9.96
C LYS A 95 -3.03 -9.31 -9.01
N VAL A 96 -4.29 -9.26 -9.41
CA VAL A 96 -5.40 -9.73 -8.57
C VAL A 96 -5.35 -11.24 -8.41
N SER A 97 -5.14 -12.01 -9.48
CA SER A 97 -5.10 -13.48 -9.44
C SER A 97 -3.92 -14.01 -8.62
N ALA A 98 -2.72 -13.47 -8.87
CA ALA A 98 -1.50 -13.88 -8.17
C ALA A 98 -1.56 -13.55 -6.67
N ALA A 99 -1.98 -12.31 -6.31
CA ALA A 99 -2.08 -11.92 -4.92
C ALA A 99 -3.20 -12.66 -4.20
N SER A 100 -4.37 -12.89 -4.83
CA SER A 100 -5.45 -13.70 -4.24
C SER A 100 -4.99 -15.12 -3.94
N SER A 101 -4.26 -15.75 -4.86
CA SER A 101 -3.71 -17.10 -4.65
C SER A 101 -2.71 -17.15 -3.50
N ALA A 102 -1.88 -16.12 -3.36
CA ALA A 102 -0.92 -16.01 -2.27
C ALA A 102 -1.61 -15.76 -0.92
N LEU A 103 -2.71 -14.99 -0.90
CA LEU A 103 -3.52 -14.75 0.30
C LEU A 103 -4.19 -16.02 0.86
N LEU A 104 -4.30 -17.09 0.09
CA LEU A 104 -4.74 -18.39 0.62
C LEU A 104 -3.73 -19.00 1.59
N ARG A 105 -2.44 -18.66 1.48
CA ARG A 105 -1.36 -19.19 2.31
C ARG A 105 -0.97 -18.28 3.47
N LYS A 106 -1.07 -16.96 3.27
CA LYS A 106 -0.64 -15.94 4.24
C LYS A 106 -1.66 -14.80 4.31
N GLY A 107 -1.70 -14.12 5.43
CA GLY A 107 -2.63 -13.01 5.64
C GLY A 107 -2.18 -11.68 5.01
N CYS A 108 -0.97 -11.59 4.49
CA CYS A 108 -0.45 -10.43 3.79
C CYS A 108 0.48 -10.86 2.65
N VAL A 109 0.43 -10.14 1.55
CA VAL A 109 1.22 -10.37 0.33
C VAL A 109 1.87 -9.07 -0.08
N ALA A 110 3.10 -9.14 -0.55
CA ALA A 110 3.79 -8.06 -1.23
C ALA A 110 4.40 -8.58 -2.52
N SER A 111 4.35 -7.80 -3.59
CA SER A 111 5.00 -8.15 -4.85
C SER A 111 6.17 -7.22 -5.16
N ASP A 112 6.99 -7.63 -6.13
CA ASP A 112 7.91 -6.72 -6.78
C ASP A 112 7.16 -5.72 -7.67
N ALA A 113 7.88 -4.74 -8.20
CA ALA A 113 7.38 -3.70 -9.10
C ALA A 113 8.42 -3.38 -10.17
N VAL A 114 7.95 -3.05 -11.39
CA VAL A 114 8.77 -2.37 -12.39
C VAL A 114 8.77 -0.89 -12.06
N VAL A 115 9.94 -0.26 -11.94
CA VAL A 115 10.03 1.19 -11.72
C VAL A 115 10.00 1.89 -13.06
N VAL A 116 9.08 2.84 -13.23
CA VAL A 116 8.88 3.58 -14.47
C VAL A 116 8.91 5.09 -14.25
N ASP A 117 9.19 5.84 -15.31
CA ASP A 117 9.09 7.31 -15.31
C ASP A 117 7.61 7.78 -15.42
N LYS A 118 7.42 9.11 -15.47
CA LYS A 118 6.10 9.74 -15.64
C LYS A 118 5.35 9.29 -16.90
N ASP A 119 6.05 8.81 -17.94
CA ASP A 119 5.51 8.40 -19.23
C ASP A 119 5.48 6.87 -19.40
N LEU A 120 5.63 6.11 -18.29
CA LEU A 120 5.66 4.64 -18.21
C LEU A 120 6.86 3.99 -18.92
N ARG A 121 7.94 4.72 -19.17
CA ARG A 121 9.18 4.12 -19.67
C ARG A 121 9.90 3.45 -18.51
N GLU A 122 10.37 2.23 -18.72
CA GLU A 122 11.08 1.47 -17.70
C GLU A 122 12.39 2.16 -17.29
N LEU A 123 12.56 2.36 -15.98
CA LEU A 123 13.80 2.81 -15.36
C LEU A 123 14.55 1.64 -14.72
N HIS A 124 13.82 0.72 -14.06
CA HIS A 124 14.37 -0.48 -13.46
C HIS A 124 13.34 -1.62 -13.53
N ALA A 125 13.75 -2.79 -14.00
CA ALA A 125 12.88 -3.97 -14.15
C ALA A 125 12.40 -4.55 -12.81
N SER A 126 13.06 -4.23 -11.68
CA SER A 126 12.75 -4.76 -10.36
C SER A 126 13.04 -3.72 -9.28
N TYR A 127 12.04 -3.39 -8.47
CA TYR A 127 12.19 -2.55 -7.29
C TYR A 127 13.01 -3.25 -6.20
N PHE A 128 12.82 -4.56 -6.03
CA PHE A 128 13.61 -5.34 -5.07
C PHE A 128 15.10 -5.32 -5.42
N ALA A 129 15.46 -5.47 -6.70
CA ALA A 129 16.84 -5.36 -7.17
C ALA A 129 17.39 -3.94 -6.95
N LEU A 130 16.63 -2.90 -7.29
CA LEU A 130 16.98 -1.50 -7.05
C LEU A 130 17.27 -1.25 -5.55
N ARG A 131 16.42 -1.80 -4.68
CA ARG A 131 16.59 -1.73 -3.23
C ARG A 131 17.64 -2.68 -2.69
N ARG A 132 18.24 -3.53 -3.53
CA ARG A 132 19.17 -4.61 -3.11
C ARG A 132 18.57 -5.44 -1.97
N ALA A 133 17.31 -5.83 -2.13
CA ALA A 133 16.58 -6.64 -1.16
C ALA A 133 16.99 -8.10 -1.33
N SER A 134 17.98 -8.55 -0.57
CA SER A 134 18.49 -9.93 -0.60
C SER A 134 17.77 -10.84 0.41
N SER A 135 17.02 -10.27 1.34
CA SER A 135 16.34 -10.99 2.42
C SER A 135 15.13 -10.20 2.92
N PHE A 136 14.07 -10.93 3.23
CA PHE A 136 12.83 -10.36 3.81
C PHE A 136 12.65 -10.75 5.29
N THR A 137 13.75 -10.98 6.00
CA THR A 137 13.73 -11.19 7.45
C THR A 137 13.41 -9.89 8.21
N LEU A 138 12.94 -10.01 9.45
CA LEU A 138 12.59 -8.86 10.25
C LEU A 138 13.73 -7.84 10.39
N PRO A 139 14.98 -8.25 10.72
CA PRO A 139 16.08 -7.28 10.79
C PRO A 139 16.35 -6.58 9.44
N ALA A 140 16.31 -7.34 8.33
CA ALA A 140 16.56 -6.78 7.00
C ALA A 140 15.50 -5.72 6.62
N VAL A 141 14.22 -6.04 6.76
CA VAL A 141 13.10 -5.13 6.45
C VAL A 141 13.08 -3.94 7.41
N PHE A 142 13.38 -4.16 8.70
CA PHE A 142 13.45 -3.09 9.69
C PHE A 142 14.55 -2.07 9.39
N LEU A 143 15.74 -2.54 9.03
CA LEU A 143 16.88 -1.67 8.71
C LEU A 143 16.71 -1.00 7.34
N LYS A 144 16.23 -1.76 6.34
CA LYS A 144 16.11 -1.30 4.95
C LYS A 144 14.73 -1.66 4.38
N PRO A 145 13.73 -0.78 4.53
CA PRO A 145 12.41 -0.98 3.93
C PRO A 145 12.53 -1.20 2.41
N CYS A 146 11.90 -2.26 1.93
CA CYS A 146 12.00 -2.66 0.52
C CYS A 146 10.64 -2.94 -0.13
N PHE A 147 9.54 -2.68 0.57
CA PHE A 147 8.20 -2.84 0.04
C PHE A 147 7.56 -1.49 -0.27
N VAL A 148 6.68 -1.47 -1.26
CA VAL A 148 5.87 -0.31 -1.67
C VAL A 148 4.42 -0.61 -1.32
N GLY A 149 3.70 0.37 -0.78
CA GLY A 149 2.30 0.23 -0.38
C GLY A 149 1.41 -0.33 -1.48
N ALA A 150 1.53 0.21 -2.69
CA ALA A 150 0.75 -0.21 -3.85
C ALA A 150 0.97 -1.68 -4.28
N THR A 151 2.04 -2.35 -3.80
CA THR A 151 2.27 -3.77 -4.08
C THR A 151 1.51 -4.69 -3.13
N LEU A 152 0.96 -4.16 -2.03
CA LEU A 152 0.38 -4.95 -0.95
C LEU A 152 -1.03 -5.46 -1.27
N ALA A 153 -1.31 -6.66 -0.76
CA ALA A 153 -2.66 -7.15 -0.54
C ALA A 153 -2.71 -7.88 0.81
N CYS A 154 -3.78 -7.70 1.58
CA CYS A 154 -3.88 -8.27 2.92
C CYS A 154 -5.30 -8.72 3.24
N ARG A 155 -5.45 -9.76 4.06
CA ARG A 155 -6.73 -10.11 4.67
C ARG A 155 -7.22 -8.95 5.56
N LYS A 156 -8.47 -8.55 5.42
CA LYS A 156 -9.08 -7.51 6.25
C LYS A 156 -9.00 -7.86 7.74
N SER A 157 -9.22 -9.13 8.08
CA SER A 157 -9.08 -9.63 9.44
C SER A 157 -7.68 -9.39 10.03
N TYR A 158 -6.64 -9.53 9.20
CA TYR A 158 -5.27 -9.23 9.61
C TYR A 158 -5.05 -7.72 9.78
N LEU A 159 -5.48 -6.89 8.81
CA LEU A 159 -5.37 -5.43 8.87
C LEU A 159 -6.07 -4.86 10.11
N ASN A 160 -7.23 -5.38 10.48
CA ASN A 160 -7.96 -4.95 11.68
C ASN A 160 -7.14 -5.14 12.98
N THR A 161 -6.17 -6.06 12.99
CA THR A 161 -5.25 -6.22 14.13
C THR A 161 -4.12 -5.18 14.15
N LEU A 162 -3.95 -4.43 13.06
CA LEU A 162 -2.89 -3.42 12.88
C LEU A 162 -3.40 -1.99 12.99
N LEU A 163 -4.71 -1.80 12.91
CA LEU A 163 -5.36 -0.50 13.00
C LEU A 163 -5.59 -0.09 14.48
N PRO A 164 -5.59 1.22 14.78
CA PRO A 164 -5.18 2.31 13.89
C PRO A 164 -3.67 2.29 13.62
N PHE A 165 -3.26 2.76 12.45
CA PHE A 165 -1.83 2.88 12.14
C PHE A 165 -1.16 3.89 13.07
N PRO A 166 0.07 3.61 13.56
CA PRO A 166 0.79 4.53 14.42
C PRO A 166 1.09 5.85 13.68
N SER A 167 0.92 6.97 14.39
CA SER A 167 1.26 8.28 13.84
C SER A 167 2.75 8.37 13.47
N GLY A 168 3.05 8.98 12.32
CA GLY A 168 4.42 9.16 11.84
C GLY A 168 5.10 7.89 11.30
N VAL A 169 4.38 6.77 11.21
CA VAL A 169 4.87 5.54 10.59
C VAL A 169 4.14 5.30 9.27
N PRO A 170 4.85 5.13 8.14
CA PRO A 170 4.23 4.75 6.88
C PRO A 170 3.42 3.44 7.04
N HIS A 171 2.20 3.42 6.50
CA HIS A 171 1.29 2.29 6.67
C HIS A 171 1.85 0.99 6.07
N ASP A 172 2.48 1.08 4.90
CA ASP A 172 3.13 -0.04 4.21
C ASP A 172 4.28 -0.63 5.02
N PHE A 173 5.11 0.22 5.59
CA PHE A 173 6.18 -0.21 6.47
C PHE A 173 5.65 -0.85 7.76
N TRP A 174 4.61 -0.29 8.36
CA TRP A 174 3.96 -0.87 9.54
C TRP A 174 3.35 -2.24 9.24
N ILE A 175 2.61 -2.36 8.14
CA ILE A 175 1.96 -3.61 7.72
C ILE A 175 3.03 -4.68 7.47
N THR A 176 4.05 -4.38 6.66
CA THR A 176 5.06 -5.36 6.25
C THR A 176 5.94 -5.81 7.42
N LEU A 177 6.36 -4.90 8.31
CA LEU A 177 7.11 -5.28 9.52
C LEU A 177 6.32 -6.23 10.41
N ASN A 178 5.04 -5.94 10.65
CA ASN A 178 4.20 -6.83 11.44
C ASN A 178 3.97 -8.17 10.75
N ALA A 179 3.75 -8.16 9.43
CA ALA A 179 3.54 -9.38 8.68
C ALA A 179 4.79 -10.28 8.64
N VAL A 180 5.98 -9.70 8.53
CA VAL A 180 7.25 -10.43 8.65
C VAL A 180 7.43 -10.98 10.07
N TRP A 181 7.19 -10.18 11.10
CA TRP A 181 7.28 -10.62 12.50
C TRP A 181 6.30 -11.74 12.81
N ASP A 182 5.07 -11.64 12.34
CA ASP A 182 4.02 -12.64 12.55
C ASP A 182 4.20 -13.89 11.65
N GLN A 183 5.26 -13.94 10.80
CA GLN A 183 5.49 -14.97 9.77
C GLN A 183 4.29 -15.13 8.83
N ASN A 184 3.62 -14.03 8.55
CA ASN A 184 2.36 -13.96 7.83
C ASN A 184 2.45 -13.14 6.53
N LEU A 185 3.67 -12.95 5.99
CA LEU A 185 3.94 -12.31 4.70
C LEU A 185 4.31 -13.35 3.66
N GLU A 186 3.66 -13.30 2.51
CA GLU A 186 4.09 -13.96 1.27
C GLU A 186 4.71 -12.92 0.35
N VAL A 187 5.86 -13.22 -0.22
CA VAL A 187 6.54 -12.33 -1.17
C VAL A 187 6.50 -12.93 -2.56
N ILE A 188 5.90 -12.21 -3.50
CA ILE A 188 5.87 -12.55 -4.92
C ILE A 188 7.02 -11.82 -5.60
N MET A 189 7.99 -12.59 -6.12
CA MET A 189 9.18 -12.02 -6.77
C MET A 189 8.90 -11.43 -8.15
N ALA A 190 7.76 -11.77 -8.78
CA ALA A 190 7.34 -11.17 -10.03
C ALA A 190 6.80 -9.76 -9.81
N PRO A 191 7.13 -8.80 -10.70
CA PRO A 191 6.54 -7.48 -10.65
C PRO A 191 5.06 -7.57 -11.06
N LEU A 192 4.19 -6.93 -10.26
CA LEU A 192 2.75 -6.90 -10.49
C LEU A 192 2.20 -5.49 -10.66
N ILE A 193 3.05 -4.47 -10.63
CA ILE A 193 2.70 -3.08 -10.92
C ILE A 193 3.81 -2.38 -11.68
N LEU A 194 3.46 -1.37 -12.45
CA LEU A 194 4.34 -0.31 -12.90
C LEU A 194 4.33 0.79 -11.83
N TYR A 195 5.40 0.86 -11.05
CA TYR A 195 5.57 1.85 -9.98
C TYR A 195 6.13 3.14 -10.58
N ARG A 196 5.31 4.17 -10.63
CA ARG A 196 5.65 5.44 -11.28
C ARG A 196 6.47 6.35 -10.38
N ARG A 197 7.50 6.96 -10.98
CA ARG A 197 8.34 7.96 -10.33
C ARG A 197 8.22 9.29 -11.06
N HIS A 198 7.82 10.31 -10.32
CA HIS A 198 7.73 11.70 -10.82
C HIS A 198 8.04 12.68 -9.68
N PRO A 199 8.35 13.97 -9.97
CA PRO A 199 8.80 14.93 -8.97
C PRO A 199 7.85 15.17 -7.80
N THR A 200 6.54 14.96 -8.01
CA THR A 200 5.50 15.16 -6.99
C THR A 200 5.08 13.86 -6.28
N SER A 201 5.77 12.72 -6.54
CA SER A 201 5.49 11.47 -5.83
C SER A 201 5.68 11.63 -4.32
N ALA A 202 4.68 11.20 -3.53
CA ALA A 202 4.70 11.30 -2.06
C ALA A 202 5.82 10.47 -1.42
N SER A 203 6.22 9.37 -2.05
CA SER A 203 7.33 8.54 -1.60
C SER A 203 8.66 9.15 -2.04
N VAL A 204 9.33 9.83 -1.11
CA VAL A 204 10.70 10.29 -1.31
C VAL A 204 11.57 9.05 -1.51
N SER A 205 12.15 8.87 -2.71
CA SER A 205 13.06 7.76 -2.92
C SER A 205 14.28 7.93 -2.04
N ALA A 206 14.74 6.82 -1.46
CA ALA A 206 15.93 6.80 -0.60
C ALA A 206 17.22 7.23 -1.34
N THR A 207 17.13 7.55 -2.63
CA THR A 207 18.23 8.06 -3.46
C THR A 207 18.39 9.57 -3.40
N ASP A 208 17.33 10.33 -3.03
CA ASP A 208 17.35 11.78 -3.26
C ASP A 208 17.70 12.64 -2.03
N LEU A 209 17.64 12.08 -0.82
CA LEU A 209 18.05 12.81 0.37
C LEU A 209 18.81 11.87 1.31
N LYS A 210 20.07 12.19 1.55
CA LYS A 210 20.86 11.62 2.66
C LYS A 210 20.21 12.08 3.98
N ARG A 211 19.17 11.35 4.41
CA ARG A 211 18.48 11.64 5.69
C ARG A 211 19.48 11.52 6.83
N PRO A 212 19.53 12.48 7.78
CA PRO A 212 20.42 12.41 8.92
C PRO A 212 20.27 11.08 9.67
N LEU A 213 21.37 10.40 9.96
CA LEU A 213 21.35 9.11 10.67
C LEU A 213 20.58 9.19 11.99
N ARG A 214 20.66 10.33 12.69
CA ARG A 214 19.92 10.60 13.92
C ARG A 214 18.41 10.51 13.70
N THR A 215 17.89 11.08 12.61
CA THR A 215 16.46 11.05 12.27
C THR A 215 16.01 9.62 12.01
N ILE A 216 16.79 8.87 11.21
CA ILE A 216 16.49 7.45 10.92
C ILE A 216 16.49 6.64 12.21
N PHE A 217 17.46 6.86 13.10
CA PHE A 217 17.55 6.16 14.38
C PHE A 217 16.36 6.43 15.29
N CYS A 218 15.95 7.70 15.46
CA CYS A 218 14.78 8.07 16.25
C CYS A 218 13.48 7.45 15.71
N GLU A 219 13.29 7.46 14.38
CA GLU A 219 12.15 6.81 13.75
C GLU A 219 12.14 5.30 14.00
N ARG A 220 13.30 4.63 13.89
CA ARG A 220 13.40 3.19 14.14
C ARG A 220 13.10 2.85 15.60
N LEU A 221 13.56 3.66 16.55
CA LEU A 221 13.24 3.49 17.97
C LEU A 221 11.73 3.63 18.22
N ALA A 222 11.10 4.65 17.65
CA ALA A 222 9.65 4.83 17.77
C ALA A 222 8.87 3.63 17.21
N ILE A 223 9.26 3.14 16.04
CA ILE A 223 8.65 1.97 15.41
C ILE A 223 8.87 0.71 16.27
N ALA A 224 10.08 0.49 16.78
CA ALA A 224 10.36 -0.65 17.66
C ALA A 224 9.48 -0.63 18.92
N LYS A 225 9.31 0.56 19.54
CA LYS A 225 8.42 0.74 20.69
C LYS A 225 6.98 0.34 20.34
N HIS A 226 6.43 0.80 19.22
CA HIS A 226 5.08 0.43 18.76
C HIS A 226 4.93 -1.07 18.52
N LEU A 227 5.94 -1.70 17.89
CA LEU A 227 5.94 -3.15 17.65
C LEU A 227 5.91 -3.95 18.97
N LEU A 228 6.74 -3.58 19.94
CA LEU A 228 6.81 -4.24 21.24
C LEU A 228 5.51 -4.06 22.04
N CYS A 229 4.95 -2.84 22.06
CA CYS A 229 3.68 -2.56 22.71
C CYS A 229 2.53 -3.42 22.13
N ARG A 230 2.45 -3.51 20.78
CA ARG A 230 1.47 -4.37 20.11
C ARG A 230 1.63 -5.83 20.52
N ARG A 231 2.85 -6.34 20.59
CA ARG A 231 3.14 -7.73 21.02
C ARG A 231 2.71 -7.97 22.45
N ALA A 232 3.05 -7.09 23.36
CA ALA A 232 2.64 -7.20 24.76
C ALA A 232 1.11 -7.24 24.92
N THR A 233 0.38 -6.39 24.16
CA THR A 233 -1.09 -6.37 24.18
C THR A 233 -1.69 -7.67 23.63
N ARG A 234 -1.15 -8.22 22.53
CA ARG A 234 -1.61 -9.51 21.97
C ARG A 234 -1.35 -10.68 22.90
N TRP A 235 -0.20 -10.69 23.57
CA TRP A 235 0.15 -11.75 24.53
C TRP A 235 -0.81 -11.77 25.73
N ARG A 236 -1.17 -10.57 26.27
CA ARG A 236 -2.16 -10.45 27.35
C ARG A 236 -3.54 -10.99 26.93
N LYS A 237 -4.03 -10.64 25.72
CA LYS A 237 -5.32 -11.10 25.19
C LYS A 237 -5.40 -12.61 24.93
N ARG A 238 -4.27 -13.31 24.81
CA ARG A 238 -4.24 -14.78 24.61
C ARG A 238 -4.24 -15.56 25.92
N ARG A 239 -4.04 -14.88 27.05
CA ARG A 239 -4.01 -15.49 28.38
C ARG A 239 -5.28 -15.25 29.20
N CYS A 240 -6.16 -14.38 28.76
CA CYS A 240 -7.53 -14.22 29.25
C CYS A 240 -8.51 -14.93 28.30
#